data_d057dcd22e518700d8c05ced0bad1988
#
_entry.id   d057dcd22e518700d8c05ced0bad1988
#
_cell.length_a   1.000
_cell.length_b   1.000
_cell.length_c   1.000
_cell.angle_alpha   90.00
_cell.angle_beta   90.00
_cell.angle_gamma   90.00
#
_symmetry.space_group_name_H-M   'P 1'
#
loop_
_entity.id
_entity.type
_entity.pdbx_description
1 polymer ?
#
loop_
_entity_poly.entity_id
_entity_poly.type
_entity_poly.pdbx_seq_one_letter_code
_entity_poly.pdbx_strand_id
1 'polypeptide(L)' 'MATNNLKQRVTLFLNPSITKHARAQAVVEEITLTNLVEKALTDYLPKETVIKKAEVTAYT' A
#
# COMPACT_ATOMS: atom_id res chain seq x y z
N MET A 1 -4.95 10.54 17.43
CA MET A 1 -4.35 10.40 17.53
C MET A 1 -3.39 9.45 17.32
N ALA A 2 -3.09 8.77 18.08
CA ALA A 2 -2.04 7.86 17.94
C ALA A 2 -2.17 6.98 16.73
N THR A 3 -3.35 6.71 16.35
CA THR A 3 -3.56 5.86 15.20
C THR A 3 -2.99 6.42 13.94
N ASN A 4 -2.87 7.71 13.89
CA ASN A 4 -2.31 8.31 12.70
C ASN A 4 -0.86 7.95 12.49
N ASN A 5 -0.20 7.59 13.56
CA ASN A 5 1.18 7.22 13.47
C ASN A 5 1.39 5.90 12.80
N LEU A 6 0.34 5.11 12.73
CA LEU A 6 0.44 3.79 12.16
C LEU A 6 0.32 3.80 10.66
N LYS A 7 -0.16 4.89 10.11
CA LYS A 7 -0.35 4.96 8.68
C LYS A 7 0.28 6.24 8.15
N GLN A 8 0.91 6.11 7.03
CA GLN A 8 1.55 7.21 6.38
C GLN A 8 0.88 7.49 5.07
N ARG A 9 0.71 8.75 4.77
CA ARG A 9 0.10 9.13 3.52
C ARG A 9 1.09 8.97 2.39
N VAL A 10 0.67 8.30 1.33
CA VAL A 10 1.49 8.09 0.17
C VAL A 10 0.71 8.45 -1.06
N THR A 11 1.35 9.13 -1.98
CA THR A 11 0.71 9.52 -3.22
C THR A 11 1.30 8.69 -4.36
N LEU A 12 0.43 8.03 -5.12
CA LEU A 12 0.85 7.18 -6.20
C LEU A 12 0.14 7.54 -7.48
N PHE A 13 0.85 7.38 -8.58
CA PHE A 13 0.26 7.53 -9.90
C PHE A 13 0.17 6.16 -10.53
N LEU A 14 -1.03 5.69 -10.73
CA LEU A 14 -1.24 4.35 -11.24
C LEU A 14 -1.94 4.39 -12.58
N ASN A 15 -1.76 3.32 -13.32
CA ASN A 15 -2.49 3.14 -14.57
C ASN A 15 -3.99 3.18 -14.28
N PRO A 16 -4.76 3.97 -15.03
CA PRO A 16 -6.20 4.08 -14.75
C PRO A 16 -6.94 2.76 -14.77
N SER A 17 -6.55 1.85 -15.64
CA SER A 17 -7.20 0.54 -15.69
C SER A 17 -6.97 -0.23 -14.42
N ILE A 18 -5.77 -0.16 -13.90
CA ILE A 18 -5.43 -0.86 -12.66
C ILE A 18 -6.18 -0.24 -11.49
N THR A 19 -6.25 1.08 -11.47
CA THR A 19 -6.96 1.77 -10.40
C THR A 19 -8.43 1.40 -10.41
N LYS A 20 -9.03 1.37 -11.57
CA LYS A 20 -10.43 1.03 -11.71
C LYS A 20 -10.68 -0.40 -11.25
N HIS A 21 -9.83 -1.29 -11.66
CA HIS A 21 -9.94 -2.69 -11.28
C HIS A 21 -9.79 -2.84 -9.76
N ALA A 22 -8.84 -2.11 -9.18
CA ALA A 22 -8.61 -2.20 -7.75
C ALA A 22 -9.82 -1.70 -6.96
N ARG A 23 -10.43 -0.62 -7.42
CA ARG A 23 -11.59 -0.10 -6.73
C ARG A 23 -12.75 -1.08 -6.79
N ALA A 24 -12.93 -1.71 -7.94
CA ALA A 24 -13.99 -2.70 -8.09
C ALA A 24 -13.75 -3.88 -7.16
N GLN A 25 -12.50 -4.30 -7.06
CA GLN A 25 -12.17 -5.42 -6.19
C GLN A 25 -12.40 -5.07 -4.71
N ALA A 26 -12.08 -3.84 -4.34
CA ALA A 26 -12.29 -3.41 -2.97
C ALA A 26 -13.78 -3.47 -2.62
N VAL A 27 -14.63 -3.08 -3.55
CA VAL A 27 -16.06 -3.16 -3.33
C VAL A 27 -16.52 -4.61 -3.17
N VAL A 28 -16.01 -5.47 -4.02
CA VAL A 28 -16.35 -6.89 -3.94
C VAL A 28 -15.96 -7.48 -2.59
N GLU A 29 -14.79 -7.10 -2.09
CA GLU A 29 -14.33 -7.62 -0.82
C GLU A 29 -14.86 -6.82 0.36
N GLU A 30 -15.58 -5.74 0.08
CA GLU A 30 -16.13 -4.88 1.13
C GLU A 30 -15.06 -4.32 2.06
N ILE A 31 -13.96 -3.90 1.47
CA ILE A 31 -12.89 -3.28 2.22
C ILE A 31 -12.55 -1.95 1.55
N THR A 32 -11.79 -1.13 2.27
CA THR A 32 -11.37 0.14 1.70
C THR A 32 -10.27 -0.09 0.67
N LEU A 33 -10.09 0.89 -0.19
CA LEU A 33 -9.02 0.79 -1.17
C LEU A 33 -7.67 0.75 -0.47
N THR A 34 -7.53 1.49 0.62
CA THR A 34 -6.29 1.46 1.40
C THR A 34 -6.00 0.05 1.90
N ASN A 35 -7.01 -0.59 2.45
CA ASN A 35 -6.83 -1.95 2.94
C ASN A 35 -6.49 -2.91 1.83
N LEU A 36 -7.11 -2.73 0.68
CA LEU A 36 -6.81 -3.58 -0.46
C LEU A 36 -5.36 -3.42 -0.88
N VAL A 37 -4.88 -2.19 -0.94
CA VAL A 37 -3.50 -1.94 -1.33
C VAL A 37 -2.53 -2.52 -0.31
N GLU A 38 -2.83 -2.34 0.96
CA GLU A 38 -1.98 -2.88 2.01
C GLU A 38 -1.91 -4.40 1.93
N LYS A 39 -3.05 -5.00 1.67
CA LYS A 39 -3.11 -6.44 1.56
C LYS A 39 -2.28 -6.93 0.38
N ALA A 40 -2.42 -6.25 -0.75
CA ALA A 40 -1.67 -6.63 -1.94
C ALA A 40 -0.17 -6.49 -1.71
N LEU A 41 0.24 -5.40 -1.07
CA LEU A 41 1.65 -5.19 -0.80
C LEU A 41 2.17 -6.21 0.18
N THR A 42 1.39 -6.51 1.20
CA THR A 42 1.79 -7.49 2.20
C THR A 42 2.02 -8.85 1.54
N ASP A 43 1.16 -9.20 0.61
CA ASP A 43 1.29 -10.48 -0.08
C ASP A 43 2.43 -10.50 -1.07
N TYR A 44 2.74 -9.37 -1.64
CA TYR A 44 3.76 -9.31 -2.67
C TYR A 44 5.17 -9.13 -2.11
N LEU A 45 5.31 -8.37 -1.05
CA LEU A 45 6.62 -8.03 -0.52
C LEU A 45 7.22 -9.21 0.24
N PRO A 46 8.53 -9.42 0.10
CA PRO A 46 9.20 -10.47 0.87
C PRO A 46 9.19 -10.08 2.33
N LYS A 47 9.12 -11.09 3.16
CA LYS A 47 9.11 -10.86 4.60
C LYS A 47 10.37 -10.18 5.07
N GLU A 48 11.46 -10.53 4.46
CA GLU A 48 12.73 -9.98 4.89
C GLU A 48 13.34 -9.13 3.81
N THR A 49 12.84 -7.95 3.71
CA THR A 49 13.42 -6.99 2.81
C THR A 49 14.69 -6.44 3.47
N VAL A 50 15.66 -6.12 2.64
CA VAL A 50 16.89 -5.56 3.15
C VAL A 50 16.65 -4.15 3.62
N ILE A 51 16.36 -4.02 4.87
CA ILE A 51 15.97 -2.75 5.46
C ILE A 51 17.05 -1.69 5.40
N LYS A 52 18.28 -2.10 5.55
CA LYS A 52 19.38 -1.14 5.53
C LYS A 52 19.37 -0.30 4.27
N LYS A 53 19.21 -0.95 3.15
CA LYS A 53 19.20 -0.25 1.91
C LYS A 53 17.97 0.62 1.77
N ALA A 54 16.86 0.08 2.20
CA ALA A 54 15.61 0.80 2.11
C ALA A 54 15.63 2.04 2.96
N GLU A 55 16.30 1.96 4.09
CA GLU A 55 16.37 3.07 5.01
C GLU A 55 17.02 4.29 4.38
N VAL A 56 18.08 4.05 3.67
CA VAL A 56 18.81 5.14 3.04
C VAL A 56 17.94 5.85 2.04
N THR A 57 17.14 5.11 1.32
CA THR A 57 16.29 5.70 0.29
C THR A 57 15.00 6.24 0.84
N ALA A 58 14.46 5.60 1.80
CA ALA A 58 13.13 5.93 2.30
C ALA A 58 13.06 7.30 2.93
N TYR A 59 14.15 7.75 3.46
CA TYR A 59 14.12 9.02 4.17
C TYR A 59 14.70 10.18 3.41
N THR A 60 15.01 9.99 2.20
CA THR A 60 15.53 11.09 1.39
C THR A 60 14.43 11.76 0.59
#